data_78cef505b91ae6858829d29e2f9de510
#
_entry.id   78cef505b91ae6858829d29e2f9de510
#
_cell.length_a   1.000
_cell.length_b   1.000
_cell.length_c   1.000
_cell.angle_alpha   90.00
_cell.angle_beta   90.00
_cell.angle_gamma   90.00
#
_symmetry.space_group_name_H-M   'P 1'
#
loop_
_entity.id
_entity.type
_entity.pdbx_description
1 polymer ?
#
loop_
_entity_poly.entity_id
_entity_poly.type
_entity_poly.pdbx_seq_one_letter_code
_entity_poly.pdbx_strand_id
1 'polypeptide(L)'
;MKPLRRLILALAVALPCLAQPAAAEEITVLGINDMHAALDNMPRLATLVKRERARDPQALLLSAGDNRTGNPYSDMAKRTGWPVVALMNYMGFNLSALGNHSFDNGMDPLRDLIDSAEFRVVCANAYAADKDRILTQPYRIFERKGVRIGVLGLLQIGANGKPDTQPEKTEGFTFRDPFAVAQEYKWLRERCDVLILLTHLGFEDDVELARQCPWADAIVGGHSHTVVDGAHMEGGVMVTQAGCNATRLTRITFDVQDGRVVSKHAELLPAATCEPDAEAAGMVRQFKDDPVLSEQIAECARELTARDELGCLFTDAVREATGADIAIVNIGAIRLNSLPAGPIRLCDVFQLDPFGNDTVLYTLTGEELRALVTAIPLIDHHGAPSVSGMSYRATLHKGNVLDISEMLQADGMPIDPAKRYTVTVPSFVAASARFPHADPGRALHQPGRDCLIRLLRERKSVDYAGTRRAHVTQD
;
A
#
# COMPACT_ATOMS: atom_id res chain seq x y z
N MET A 1 -7.84 18.92 99.34
CA MET A 1 -7.01 18.05 98.48
C MET A 1 -7.76 17.91 97.16
N LYS A 2 -7.25 18.54 96.05
CA LYS A 2 -7.83 18.46 94.76
C LYS A 2 -6.97 17.52 93.87
N PRO A 3 -7.49 16.58 93.12
CA PRO A 3 -6.71 15.71 92.21
C PRO A 3 -6.32 16.42 90.94
N LEU A 4 -5.03 16.33 90.58
CA LEU A 4 -4.43 16.84 89.33
C LEU A 4 -4.78 15.92 88.20
N ARG A 5 -5.62 16.40 87.21
CA ARG A 5 -5.86 15.68 85.97
C ARG A 5 -4.67 15.86 85.02
N ARG A 6 -3.96 14.78 84.74
CA ARG A 6 -2.96 14.71 83.65
C ARG A 6 -3.65 14.65 82.28
N LEU A 7 -3.38 15.67 81.48
CA LEU A 7 -3.76 15.74 80.08
C LEU A 7 -2.70 14.99 79.26
N ILE A 8 -3.05 13.83 78.68
CA ILE A 8 -2.19 13.13 77.73
C ILE A 8 -2.46 13.71 76.36
N LEU A 9 -1.51 14.43 75.77
CA LEU A 9 -1.56 14.95 74.39
C LEU A 9 -1.08 13.81 73.47
N ALA A 10 -2.01 13.20 72.76
CA ALA A 10 -1.68 12.21 71.70
C ALA A 10 -1.19 12.97 70.46
N LEU A 11 0.10 12.88 70.18
CA LEU A 11 0.70 13.40 68.93
C LEU A 11 0.40 12.40 67.82
N ALA A 12 -0.58 12.70 66.95
CA ALA A 12 -0.82 11.93 65.75
C ALA A 12 0.25 12.29 64.71
N VAL A 13 1.24 11.41 64.55
CA VAL A 13 2.23 11.49 63.45
C VAL A 13 1.53 11.03 62.17
N ALA A 14 1.13 11.97 61.34
CA ALA A 14 0.71 11.68 59.96
C ALA A 14 1.95 11.24 59.16
N LEU A 15 2.11 9.92 58.94
CA LEU A 15 3.05 9.41 57.95
C LEU A 15 2.59 9.89 56.58
N PRO A 16 3.44 10.56 55.76
CA PRO A 16 3.14 10.79 54.37
C PRO A 16 3.03 9.42 53.70
N CYS A 17 1.86 9.11 53.14
CA CYS A 17 1.67 7.98 52.27
C CYS A 17 2.51 8.27 51.02
N LEU A 18 3.72 7.74 50.92
CA LEU A 18 4.52 7.72 49.70
C LEU A 18 3.75 6.84 48.74
N ALA A 19 2.95 7.45 47.86
CA ALA A 19 2.35 6.76 46.73
C ALA A 19 3.50 6.10 45.96
N GLN A 20 3.57 4.78 45.97
CA GLN A 20 4.49 4.07 45.09
C GLN A 20 4.09 4.44 43.65
N PRO A 21 5.06 4.75 42.78
CA PRO A 21 4.76 4.99 41.39
C PRO A 21 4.01 3.75 40.85
N ALA A 22 2.87 3.98 40.19
CA ALA A 22 2.14 2.90 39.54
C ALA A 22 3.07 2.15 38.58
N ALA A 23 2.99 0.83 38.56
CA ALA A 23 3.73 0.04 37.60
C ALA A 23 3.35 0.49 36.20
N ALA A 24 4.32 0.53 35.28
CA ALA A 24 4.04 0.85 33.90
C ALA A 24 3.12 -0.24 33.28
N GLU A 25 2.11 0.19 32.55
CA GLU A 25 1.24 -0.70 31.78
C GLU A 25 1.82 -0.91 30.37
N GLU A 26 2.08 -2.16 30.02
CA GLU A 26 2.53 -2.50 28.67
C GLU A 26 1.33 -2.61 27.73
N ILE A 27 1.32 -1.80 26.67
CA ILE A 27 0.34 -1.80 25.60
C ILE A 27 0.95 -2.36 24.33
N THR A 28 0.31 -3.40 23.76
CA THR A 28 0.75 -4.02 22.52
C THR A 28 -0.13 -3.57 21.33
N VAL A 29 0.51 -3.14 20.26
CA VAL A 29 -0.11 -2.83 18.95
C VAL A 29 0.57 -3.66 17.87
N LEU A 30 -0.24 -4.32 17.06
CA LEU A 30 0.18 -5.12 15.93
C LEU A 30 -0.16 -4.32 14.65
N GLY A 31 0.86 -3.92 13.91
CA GLY A 31 0.74 -3.13 12.68
C GLY A 31 1.00 -3.96 11.44
N ILE A 32 0.14 -3.82 10.43
CA ILE A 32 0.35 -4.37 9.09
C ILE A 32 -0.07 -3.34 8.05
N ASN A 33 0.41 -3.49 6.82
CA ASN A 33 0.10 -2.61 5.69
C ASN A 33 0.19 -3.38 4.38
N ASP A 34 -0.42 -2.82 3.33
CA ASP A 34 -0.23 -3.24 1.93
C ASP A 34 -0.38 -4.75 1.73
N MET A 35 -1.46 -5.32 2.26
CA MET A 35 -1.71 -6.77 2.11
C MET A 35 -2.02 -7.16 0.66
N HIS A 36 -2.55 -6.23 -0.15
CA HIS A 36 -2.81 -6.40 -1.58
C HIS A 36 -3.48 -7.74 -1.92
N ALA A 37 -4.47 -8.12 -1.12
CA ALA A 37 -5.19 -9.38 -1.27
C ALA A 37 -4.29 -10.61 -1.43
N ALA A 38 -3.11 -10.63 -0.81
CA ALA A 38 -2.19 -11.77 -0.86
C ALA A 38 -2.75 -12.99 -0.11
N LEU A 39 -3.87 -13.53 -0.61
CA LEU A 39 -4.68 -14.57 0.04
C LEU A 39 -3.84 -15.77 0.49
N ASP A 40 -2.84 -16.16 -0.30
CA ASP A 40 -1.99 -17.33 0.02
C ASP A 40 -1.09 -17.13 1.26
N ASN A 41 -0.78 -15.87 1.60
CA ASN A 41 0.03 -15.52 2.76
C ASN A 41 -0.82 -15.30 4.03
N MET A 42 -2.10 -14.95 3.87
CA MET A 42 -2.98 -14.62 4.99
C MET A 42 -3.18 -15.76 6.01
N PRO A 43 -3.16 -17.05 5.65
CA PRO A 43 -3.21 -18.13 6.65
C PRO A 43 -2.00 -18.16 7.60
N ARG A 44 -0.80 -17.85 7.12
CA ARG A 44 0.40 -17.73 7.98
C ARG A 44 0.36 -16.49 8.86
N LEU A 45 -0.14 -15.38 8.30
CA LEU A 45 -0.41 -14.17 9.07
C LEU A 45 -1.43 -14.43 10.17
N ALA A 46 -2.50 -15.18 9.91
CA ALA A 46 -3.51 -15.53 10.91
C ALA A 46 -2.90 -16.29 12.10
N THR A 47 -2.02 -17.26 11.83
CA THR A 47 -1.27 -17.95 12.89
C THR A 47 -0.39 -16.98 13.68
N LEU A 48 0.31 -16.07 13.00
CA LEU A 48 1.16 -15.08 13.66
C LEU A 48 0.34 -14.16 14.57
N VAL A 49 -0.79 -13.65 14.10
CA VAL A 49 -1.74 -12.83 14.89
C VAL A 49 -2.25 -13.59 16.11
N LYS A 50 -2.66 -14.86 15.95
CA LYS A 50 -3.09 -15.73 17.06
C LYS A 50 -1.99 -15.91 18.10
N ARG A 51 -0.75 -16.12 17.66
CA ARG A 51 0.43 -16.25 18.53
C ARG A 51 0.67 -14.99 19.35
N GLU A 52 0.62 -13.83 18.73
CA GLU A 52 0.84 -12.55 19.43
C GLU A 52 -0.32 -12.22 20.39
N ARG A 53 -1.57 -12.53 20.02
CA ARG A 53 -2.71 -12.40 20.94
C ARG A 53 -2.73 -13.40 22.09
N ALA A 54 -2.09 -14.55 21.93
CA ALA A 54 -1.89 -15.46 23.06
C ALA A 54 -0.92 -14.89 24.11
N ARG A 55 0.00 -13.98 23.70
CA ARG A 55 0.89 -13.24 24.60
C ARG A 55 0.16 -12.06 25.27
N ASP A 56 -0.58 -11.28 24.47
CA ASP A 56 -1.41 -10.18 24.95
C ASP A 56 -2.80 -10.22 24.31
N PRO A 57 -3.83 -10.76 25.00
CA PRO A 57 -5.20 -10.83 24.47
C PRO A 57 -5.83 -9.46 24.20
N GLN A 58 -5.28 -8.38 24.76
CA GLN A 58 -5.75 -7.02 24.54
C GLN A 58 -5.00 -6.27 23.41
N ALA A 59 -4.05 -6.92 22.75
CA ALA A 59 -3.31 -6.33 21.64
C ALA A 59 -4.26 -5.81 20.55
N LEU A 60 -4.02 -4.57 20.08
CA LEU A 60 -4.73 -3.97 18.96
C LEU A 60 -4.09 -4.41 17.64
N LEU A 61 -4.89 -4.90 16.70
CA LEU A 61 -4.45 -5.23 15.34
C LEU A 61 -4.94 -4.15 14.37
N LEU A 62 -4.00 -3.42 13.78
CA LEU A 62 -4.21 -2.26 12.91
C LEU A 62 -3.69 -2.54 11.51
N SER A 63 -4.42 -2.08 10.48
CA SER A 63 -3.93 -2.04 9.11
C SER A 63 -3.75 -0.60 8.63
N ALA A 64 -2.60 -0.30 8.07
CA ALA A 64 -2.28 1.00 7.47
C ALA A 64 -2.75 1.15 6.01
N GLY A 65 -3.77 0.40 5.60
CA GLY A 65 -4.40 0.52 4.27
C GLY A 65 -3.89 -0.49 3.25
N ASP A 66 -4.37 -0.35 2.02
CA ASP A 66 -4.13 -1.21 0.86
C ASP A 66 -4.26 -2.71 1.15
N ASN A 67 -5.38 -3.04 1.78
CA ASN A 67 -5.69 -4.43 2.13
C ASN A 67 -6.05 -5.27 0.90
N ARG A 68 -6.69 -4.66 -0.09
CA ARG A 68 -7.23 -5.30 -1.31
C ARG A 68 -6.47 -4.82 -2.55
N THR A 69 -6.88 -5.27 -3.72
CA THR A 69 -6.30 -5.04 -5.05
C THR A 69 -4.93 -5.70 -5.21
N GLY A 70 -4.88 -6.67 -6.12
CA GLY A 70 -3.68 -7.43 -6.45
C GLY A 70 -3.92 -8.93 -6.58
N ASN A 71 -5.16 -9.40 -6.32
CA ASN A 71 -5.51 -10.82 -6.45
C ASN A 71 -6.88 -10.98 -7.12
N PRO A 72 -6.96 -11.62 -8.29
CA PRO A 72 -8.20 -11.74 -9.07
C PRO A 72 -9.33 -12.46 -8.32
N TYR A 73 -9.01 -13.41 -7.46
CA TYR A 73 -10.01 -14.11 -6.64
C TYR A 73 -10.67 -13.20 -5.59
N SER A 74 -10.05 -12.07 -5.27
CA SER A 74 -10.63 -11.01 -4.46
C SER A 74 -11.24 -9.90 -5.32
N ASP A 75 -10.52 -9.45 -6.34
CA ASP A 75 -10.85 -8.25 -7.10
C ASP A 75 -12.01 -8.49 -8.06
N MET A 76 -12.16 -9.73 -8.58
CA MET A 76 -13.25 -10.18 -9.44
C MET A 76 -14.31 -11.00 -8.71
N ALA A 77 -14.19 -11.16 -7.40
CA ALA A 77 -15.22 -11.83 -6.60
C ALA A 77 -16.58 -11.17 -6.81
N LYS A 78 -17.67 -11.95 -6.76
CA LYS A 78 -19.06 -11.44 -6.88
C LYS A 78 -19.31 -10.23 -5.96
N ARG A 79 -18.65 -10.20 -4.81
CA ARG A 79 -18.55 -9.08 -3.90
C ARG A 79 -17.08 -8.70 -3.84
N THR A 80 -16.71 -7.69 -4.63
CA THR A 80 -15.32 -7.26 -4.82
C THR A 80 -14.63 -6.94 -3.49
N GLY A 81 -13.47 -7.58 -3.23
CA GLY A 81 -12.68 -7.39 -2.00
C GLY A 81 -13.18 -8.18 -0.79
N TRP A 82 -14.35 -8.82 -0.86
CA TRP A 82 -14.91 -9.61 0.26
C TRP A 82 -13.97 -10.69 0.80
N PRO A 83 -13.26 -11.48 -0.03
CA PRO A 83 -12.32 -12.48 0.49
C PRO A 83 -11.32 -11.95 1.50
N VAL A 84 -10.79 -10.75 1.25
CA VAL A 84 -9.85 -10.08 2.18
C VAL A 84 -10.57 -9.63 3.45
N VAL A 85 -11.71 -8.96 3.31
CA VAL A 85 -12.48 -8.49 4.48
C VAL A 85 -12.90 -9.66 5.36
N ALA A 86 -13.32 -10.78 4.76
CA ALA A 86 -13.69 -12.00 5.51
C ALA A 86 -12.50 -12.56 6.31
N LEU A 87 -11.31 -12.60 5.72
CA LEU A 87 -10.08 -13.03 6.41
C LEU A 87 -9.64 -12.02 7.48
N MET A 88 -9.80 -10.72 7.24
CA MET A 88 -9.54 -9.69 8.26
C MET A 88 -10.51 -9.79 9.42
N ASN A 89 -11.82 -10.02 9.17
CA ASN A 89 -12.82 -10.29 10.21
C ASN A 89 -12.44 -11.53 11.03
N TYR A 90 -12.07 -12.64 10.35
CA TYR A 90 -11.60 -13.85 11.00
C TYR A 90 -10.38 -13.63 11.90
N MET A 91 -9.39 -12.85 11.42
CA MET A 91 -8.22 -12.48 12.23
C MET A 91 -8.55 -11.47 13.34
N GLY A 92 -9.76 -10.88 13.34
CA GLY A 92 -10.23 -9.93 14.35
C GLY A 92 -9.50 -8.59 14.30
N PHE A 93 -9.30 -8.00 13.13
CA PHE A 93 -8.79 -6.63 13.05
C PHE A 93 -9.60 -5.67 13.90
N ASN A 94 -8.96 -4.66 14.47
CA ASN A 94 -9.64 -3.63 15.27
C ASN A 94 -9.88 -2.37 14.46
N LEU A 95 -8.93 -2.02 13.57
CA LEU A 95 -8.97 -0.79 12.79
C LEU A 95 -8.20 -0.94 11.48
N SER A 96 -8.65 -0.24 10.43
CA SER A 96 -7.90 -0.08 9.17
C SER A 96 -7.92 1.39 8.76
N ALA A 97 -6.80 1.92 8.24
CA ALA A 97 -6.82 3.12 7.42
C ALA A 97 -7.34 2.80 6.02
N LEU A 98 -7.71 3.83 5.25
CA LEU A 98 -7.84 3.74 3.80
C LEU A 98 -6.45 3.83 3.16
N GLY A 99 -6.25 3.09 2.06
CA GLY A 99 -5.14 3.30 1.14
C GLY A 99 -5.66 3.78 -0.23
N ASN A 100 -4.77 4.10 -1.17
CA ASN A 100 -5.15 4.57 -2.51
C ASN A 100 -5.95 3.50 -3.29
N HIS A 101 -5.62 2.22 -3.13
CA HIS A 101 -6.36 1.12 -3.74
C HIS A 101 -7.74 0.86 -3.13
N SER A 102 -8.09 1.53 -2.04
CA SER A 102 -9.47 1.51 -1.52
C SER A 102 -10.47 2.08 -2.52
N PHE A 103 -10.02 2.94 -3.44
CA PHE A 103 -10.85 3.66 -4.42
C PHE A 103 -10.93 2.98 -5.79
N ASP A 104 -10.14 1.94 -6.09
CA ASP A 104 -10.01 1.33 -7.43
C ASP A 104 -11.32 0.90 -8.09
N ASN A 105 -12.35 0.63 -7.31
CA ASN A 105 -13.66 0.24 -7.83
C ASN A 105 -14.75 1.32 -7.59
N GLY A 106 -14.34 2.53 -7.20
CA GLY A 106 -15.26 3.64 -6.96
C GLY A 106 -15.98 3.57 -5.61
N MET A 107 -16.99 4.44 -5.42
CA MET A 107 -17.63 4.72 -4.14
C MET A 107 -18.47 3.55 -3.60
N ASP A 108 -19.32 2.93 -4.42
CA ASP A 108 -20.27 1.93 -3.92
C ASP A 108 -19.57 0.66 -3.41
N PRO A 109 -18.60 0.06 -4.13
CA PRO A 109 -17.81 -1.05 -3.59
C PRO A 109 -17.02 -0.69 -2.34
N LEU A 110 -16.49 0.55 -2.24
CA LEU A 110 -15.81 0.99 -1.03
C LEU A 110 -16.75 1.05 0.18
N ARG A 111 -17.95 1.60 0.02
CA ARG A 111 -18.98 1.64 1.07
C ARG A 111 -19.37 0.24 1.50
N ASP A 112 -19.63 -0.66 0.53
CA ASP A 112 -19.98 -2.05 0.81
C ASP A 112 -18.90 -2.77 1.63
N LEU A 113 -17.62 -2.53 1.34
CA LEU A 113 -16.51 -3.09 2.12
C LEU A 113 -16.46 -2.53 3.54
N ILE A 114 -16.63 -1.20 3.71
CA ILE A 114 -16.64 -0.55 5.02
C ILE A 114 -17.80 -1.11 5.88
N ASP A 115 -18.99 -1.25 5.30
CA ASP A 115 -20.18 -1.76 5.98
C ASP A 115 -20.08 -3.24 6.34
N SER A 116 -19.24 -3.99 5.60
CA SER A 116 -19.04 -5.44 5.81
C SER A 116 -17.95 -5.76 6.83
N ALA A 117 -17.09 -4.79 7.13
CA ALA A 117 -16.01 -4.97 8.06
C ALA A 117 -16.54 -5.02 9.51
N GLU A 118 -16.14 -6.04 10.26
CA GLU A 118 -16.37 -6.12 11.70
C GLU A 118 -15.44 -5.21 12.51
N PHE A 119 -14.45 -4.63 11.83
CA PHE A 119 -13.55 -3.60 12.35
C PHE A 119 -13.95 -2.21 11.85
N ARG A 120 -13.39 -1.17 12.45
CA ARG A 120 -13.64 0.21 11.98
C ARG A 120 -12.63 0.63 10.94
N VAL A 121 -13.05 1.56 10.06
CA VAL A 121 -12.19 2.20 9.07
C VAL A 121 -12.04 3.68 9.43
N VAL A 122 -10.83 4.21 9.36
CA VAL A 122 -10.51 5.62 9.66
C VAL A 122 -9.78 6.29 8.51
N CYS A 123 -10.17 7.55 8.24
CA CYS A 123 -9.48 8.45 7.35
C CYS A 123 -9.95 9.88 7.62
N ALA A 124 -9.04 10.78 7.99
CA ALA A 124 -9.39 12.14 8.38
C ALA A 124 -9.42 13.12 7.19
N ASN A 125 -8.82 12.76 6.06
CA ASN A 125 -8.63 13.67 4.92
C ASN A 125 -9.35 13.27 3.62
N ALA A 126 -10.28 12.28 3.67
CA ALA A 126 -11.12 11.90 2.54
C ALA A 126 -12.60 12.21 2.83
N TYR A 127 -13.28 12.86 1.89
CA TYR A 127 -14.66 13.35 2.03
C TYR A 127 -15.53 12.88 0.87
N ALA A 128 -16.82 12.63 1.13
CA ALA A 128 -17.82 12.46 0.09
C ALA A 128 -18.23 13.85 -0.44
N ALA A 129 -18.04 14.09 -1.74
CA ALA A 129 -18.23 15.41 -2.36
C ALA A 129 -19.68 15.93 -2.29
N ASP A 130 -20.66 14.99 -2.31
CA ASP A 130 -22.09 15.32 -2.28
C ASP A 130 -22.58 15.86 -0.93
N LYS A 131 -21.80 15.70 0.14
CA LYS A 131 -22.23 15.98 1.53
C LYS A 131 -21.27 16.85 2.31
N ASP A 132 -20.14 17.24 1.75
CA ASP A 132 -19.01 17.88 2.46
C ASP A 132 -18.76 17.16 3.82
N ARG A 133 -18.94 15.85 3.81
CA ARG A 133 -18.89 14.99 4.99
C ARG A 133 -17.74 14.00 4.86
N ILE A 134 -17.01 13.85 5.94
CA ILE A 134 -15.94 12.86 6.02
C ILE A 134 -16.48 11.45 5.67
N LEU A 135 -15.74 10.73 4.84
CA LEU A 135 -16.17 9.44 4.30
C LEU A 135 -16.27 8.36 5.39
N THR A 136 -15.35 8.39 6.35
CA THR A 136 -15.26 7.45 7.47
C THR A 136 -15.17 8.21 8.79
N GLN A 137 -14.86 7.51 9.89
CA GLN A 137 -14.44 8.20 11.11
C GLN A 137 -13.01 8.73 10.93
N PRO A 138 -12.68 9.95 11.39
CA PRO A 138 -11.31 10.48 11.26
C PRO A 138 -10.31 9.73 12.16
N TYR A 139 -10.77 9.32 13.33
CA TYR A 139 -9.96 8.67 14.36
C TYR A 139 -10.78 7.71 15.20
N ARG A 140 -10.10 6.89 16.00
CA ARG A 140 -10.70 6.06 17.03
C ARG A 140 -9.90 6.14 18.33
N ILE A 141 -10.57 6.14 19.47
CA ILE A 141 -9.94 5.98 20.80
C ILE A 141 -10.35 4.61 21.34
N PHE A 142 -9.34 3.81 21.71
CA PHE A 142 -9.51 2.53 22.40
C PHE A 142 -9.09 2.69 23.87
N GLU A 143 -9.64 1.84 24.72
CA GLU A 143 -9.17 1.70 26.09
C GLU A 143 -8.67 0.27 26.28
N ARG A 144 -7.43 0.10 26.74
CA ARG A 144 -6.81 -1.19 27.02
C ARG A 144 -5.99 -1.06 28.31
N LYS A 145 -6.23 -1.98 29.26
CA LYS A 145 -5.53 -1.96 30.57
C LYS A 145 -5.59 -0.57 31.24
N GLY A 146 -6.72 0.15 31.08
CA GLY A 146 -6.89 1.51 31.63
C GLY A 146 -6.17 2.62 30.86
N VAL A 147 -5.45 2.30 29.76
CA VAL A 147 -4.73 3.25 28.90
C VAL A 147 -5.61 3.62 27.70
N ARG A 148 -5.70 4.91 27.38
CA ARG A 148 -6.43 5.47 26.23
C ARG A 148 -5.47 5.59 25.05
N ILE A 149 -5.79 4.86 23.98
CA ILE A 149 -4.99 4.78 22.75
C ILE A 149 -5.76 5.46 21.63
N GLY A 150 -5.34 6.65 21.20
CA GLY A 150 -5.88 7.36 20.05
C GLY A 150 -5.20 6.91 18.75
N VAL A 151 -5.98 6.70 17.70
CA VAL A 151 -5.48 6.34 16.36
C VAL A 151 -6.16 7.24 15.34
N LEU A 152 -5.39 8.09 14.67
CA LEU A 152 -5.83 8.99 13.58
C LEU A 152 -5.48 8.40 12.23
N GLY A 153 -6.43 8.32 11.29
CA GLY A 153 -6.20 7.82 9.94
C GLY A 153 -5.84 8.90 8.94
N LEU A 154 -4.81 8.69 8.10
CA LEU A 154 -4.38 9.64 7.05
C LEU A 154 -4.07 8.90 5.74
N LEU A 155 -4.49 9.47 4.62
CA LEU A 155 -4.37 8.94 3.27
C LEU A 155 -3.48 9.84 2.41
N GLN A 156 -2.61 9.23 1.61
CA GLN A 156 -1.78 9.90 0.60
C GLN A 156 -2.63 10.58 -0.47
N ILE A 157 -2.15 11.74 -0.92
CA ILE A 157 -2.63 12.42 -2.13
C ILE A 157 -1.43 12.83 -2.99
N GLY A 158 -1.50 12.54 -4.28
CA GLY A 158 -0.50 12.95 -5.26
C GLY A 158 -0.60 14.44 -5.65
N ALA A 159 0.27 14.87 -6.54
CA ALA A 159 0.34 16.24 -7.04
C ALA A 159 -0.95 16.73 -7.76
N ASN A 160 -1.81 15.80 -8.17
CA ASN A 160 -3.13 16.09 -8.76
C ASN A 160 -4.21 16.34 -7.69
N GLY A 161 -3.89 16.27 -6.40
CA GLY A 161 -4.83 16.40 -5.28
C GLY A 161 -5.72 15.18 -5.05
N LYS A 162 -5.35 14.02 -5.59
CA LYS A 162 -6.08 12.75 -5.48
C LYS A 162 -5.13 11.63 -5.04
N PRO A 163 -5.63 10.53 -4.44
CA PRO A 163 -4.84 9.34 -4.19
C PRO A 163 -4.28 8.74 -5.49
N ASP A 164 -3.19 7.99 -5.39
CA ASP A 164 -2.56 7.30 -6.52
C ASP A 164 -3.40 6.11 -7.00
N THR A 165 -4.50 6.42 -7.68
CA THR A 165 -5.40 5.51 -8.37
C THR A 165 -5.90 6.16 -9.66
N GLN A 166 -6.70 5.45 -10.45
CA GLN A 166 -7.33 6.01 -11.64
C GLN A 166 -8.21 7.22 -11.24
N PRO A 167 -7.95 8.43 -11.77
CA PRO A 167 -8.65 9.65 -11.33
C PRO A 167 -10.18 9.60 -11.45
N GLU A 168 -10.70 8.89 -12.46
CA GLU A 168 -12.13 8.67 -12.67
C GLU A 168 -12.78 7.81 -11.57
N LYS A 169 -12.01 6.95 -10.91
CA LYS A 169 -12.50 6.12 -9.78
C LYS A 169 -12.68 6.93 -8.50
N THR A 170 -12.13 8.14 -8.48
CA THR A 170 -12.27 9.07 -7.36
C THR A 170 -13.37 10.11 -7.56
N GLU A 171 -14.22 9.97 -8.59
CA GLU A 171 -15.40 10.81 -8.76
C GLU A 171 -16.33 10.69 -7.56
N GLY A 172 -16.86 11.82 -7.09
CA GLY A 172 -17.68 11.89 -5.88
C GLY A 172 -16.90 11.93 -4.57
N PHE A 173 -15.57 12.03 -4.62
CA PHE A 173 -14.71 12.25 -3.47
C PHE A 173 -13.93 13.56 -3.58
N THR A 174 -13.63 14.15 -2.42
CA THR A 174 -12.66 15.25 -2.27
C THR A 174 -11.66 14.90 -1.20
N PHE A 175 -10.44 15.40 -1.35
CA PHE A 175 -9.32 15.07 -0.48
C PHE A 175 -8.64 16.33 0.00
N ARG A 176 -8.07 16.30 1.21
CA ARG A 176 -7.32 17.41 1.79
C ARG A 176 -5.90 16.97 2.08
N ASP A 177 -4.98 17.91 2.11
CA ASP A 177 -3.59 17.67 2.46
C ASP A 177 -3.47 16.96 3.82
N PRO A 178 -2.84 15.75 3.89
CA PRO A 178 -2.77 14.96 5.10
C PRO A 178 -1.93 15.62 6.20
N PHE A 179 -0.92 16.41 5.85
CA PHE A 179 -0.06 17.11 6.80
C PHE A 179 -0.84 18.23 7.51
N ALA A 180 -1.57 19.02 6.72
CA ALA A 180 -2.43 20.07 7.27
C ALA A 180 -3.54 19.48 8.17
N VAL A 181 -4.19 18.40 7.70
CA VAL A 181 -5.24 17.72 8.47
C VAL A 181 -4.69 17.12 9.75
N ALA A 182 -3.49 16.52 9.75
CA ALA A 182 -2.88 16.02 10.98
C ALA A 182 -2.77 17.11 12.06
N GLN A 183 -2.36 18.32 11.70
CA GLN A 183 -2.25 19.44 12.65
C GLN A 183 -3.60 19.83 13.25
N GLU A 184 -4.69 19.73 12.49
CA GLU A 184 -6.05 20.02 13.00
C GLU A 184 -6.47 19.03 14.11
N TYR A 185 -5.90 17.81 14.13
CA TYR A 185 -6.19 16.79 15.13
C TYR A 185 -5.18 16.73 16.28
N LYS A 186 -4.24 17.65 16.39
CA LYS A 186 -3.26 17.72 17.51
C LYS A 186 -3.91 17.67 18.89
N TRP A 187 -5.12 18.19 19.04
CA TRP A 187 -5.88 18.16 20.28
C TRP A 187 -6.18 16.74 20.81
N LEU A 188 -6.10 15.71 19.97
CA LEU A 188 -6.25 14.31 20.40
C LEU A 188 -5.20 13.93 21.47
N ARG A 189 -4.01 14.56 21.45
CA ARG A 189 -2.98 14.32 22.47
C ARG A 189 -3.49 14.55 23.89
N GLU A 190 -4.37 15.49 24.10
CA GLU A 190 -4.95 15.79 25.41
C GLU A 190 -6.00 14.74 25.86
N ARG A 191 -6.44 13.89 24.93
CA ARG A 191 -7.46 12.87 25.20
C ARG A 191 -6.93 11.45 25.25
N CYS A 192 -5.66 11.25 24.92
CA CYS A 192 -5.05 9.94 24.79
C CYS A 192 -3.74 9.88 25.59
N ASP A 193 -3.47 8.69 26.13
CA ASP A 193 -2.24 8.39 26.84
C ASP A 193 -1.17 7.91 25.83
N VAL A 194 -1.62 7.22 24.76
CA VAL A 194 -0.83 6.85 23.57
C VAL A 194 -1.53 7.43 22.34
N LEU A 195 -0.79 8.05 21.41
CA LEU A 195 -1.35 8.60 20.18
C LEU A 195 -0.57 8.10 18.95
N ILE A 196 -1.27 7.38 18.08
CA ILE A 196 -0.76 6.75 16.87
C ILE A 196 -1.34 7.44 15.64
N LEU A 197 -0.52 7.77 14.66
CA LEU A 197 -0.94 8.12 13.32
C LEU A 197 -0.92 6.83 12.47
N LEU A 198 -2.07 6.42 11.97
CA LEU A 198 -2.23 5.26 11.09
C LEU A 198 -2.31 5.77 9.65
N THR A 199 -1.18 5.74 8.95
CA THR A 199 -0.98 6.49 7.72
C THR A 199 -0.85 5.57 6.51
N HIS A 200 -1.29 6.07 5.38
CA HIS A 200 -1.00 5.45 4.08
C HIS A 200 -0.35 6.52 3.18
N LEU A 201 0.84 7.02 3.58
CA LEU A 201 1.51 8.14 2.93
C LEU A 201 2.78 7.74 2.17
N GLY A 202 3.43 6.65 2.61
CA GLY A 202 4.77 6.28 2.20
C GLY A 202 5.80 6.65 3.28
N PHE A 203 6.90 5.88 3.32
CA PHE A 203 7.89 5.97 4.40
C PHE A 203 8.54 7.35 4.52
N GLU A 204 8.93 7.96 3.39
CA GLU A 204 9.57 9.28 3.39
C GLU A 204 8.63 10.37 3.92
N ASP A 205 7.35 10.34 3.51
CA ASP A 205 6.33 11.26 3.99
C ASP A 205 5.96 10.99 5.45
N ASP A 206 5.99 9.74 5.92
CA ASP A 206 5.80 9.39 7.32
C ASP A 206 6.93 9.94 8.20
N VAL A 207 8.18 9.91 7.72
CA VAL A 207 9.33 10.52 8.41
C VAL A 207 9.18 12.04 8.47
N GLU A 208 8.75 12.67 7.38
CA GLU A 208 8.48 14.12 7.39
C GLU A 208 7.30 14.48 8.29
N LEU A 209 6.23 13.67 8.28
CA LEU A 209 5.09 13.84 9.18
C LEU A 209 5.50 13.73 10.65
N ALA A 210 6.42 12.81 10.98
CA ALA A 210 6.96 12.66 12.32
C ALA A 210 7.66 13.94 12.81
N ARG A 211 8.42 14.63 11.94
CA ARG A 211 9.05 15.92 12.24
C ARG A 211 8.02 16.99 12.54
N GLN A 212 6.92 17.02 11.78
CA GLN A 212 5.86 18.00 11.94
C GLN A 212 4.89 17.69 13.07
N CYS A 213 4.81 16.42 13.51
CA CYS A 213 3.88 15.95 14.53
C CYS A 213 4.60 15.33 15.77
N PRO A 214 5.55 16.03 16.43
CA PRO A 214 6.29 15.50 17.56
C PRO A 214 5.41 15.21 18.79
N TRP A 215 4.13 15.52 18.72
CA TRP A 215 3.10 15.21 19.70
C TRP A 215 2.52 13.78 19.55
N ALA A 216 2.80 13.07 18.46
CA ALA A 216 2.46 11.67 18.28
C ALA A 216 3.52 10.77 18.94
N ASP A 217 3.10 9.56 19.35
CA ASP A 217 4.04 8.56 19.90
C ASP A 217 4.59 7.65 18.82
N ALA A 218 3.75 7.29 17.83
CA ALA A 218 4.16 6.43 16.73
C ALA A 218 3.36 6.72 15.44
N ILE A 219 3.96 6.32 14.33
CA ILE A 219 3.35 6.20 13.00
C ILE A 219 3.39 4.72 12.60
N VAL A 220 2.23 4.19 12.22
CA VAL A 220 2.11 2.88 11.57
C VAL A 220 1.74 3.18 10.12
N GLY A 221 2.72 3.04 9.23
CA GLY A 221 2.66 3.50 7.86
C GLY A 221 2.44 2.40 6.83
N GLY A 222 2.19 2.81 5.57
CA GLY A 222 2.01 1.96 4.40
C GLY A 222 2.38 2.69 3.10
N HIS A 223 1.88 2.22 1.96
CA HIS A 223 1.99 2.76 0.61
C HIS A 223 3.33 2.45 -0.11
N SER A 224 4.48 2.76 0.47
CA SER A 224 5.79 2.57 -0.19
C SER A 224 6.33 1.14 -0.10
N HIS A 225 5.62 0.22 0.57
CA HIS A 225 6.04 -1.17 0.79
C HIS A 225 7.39 -1.32 1.50
N THR A 226 7.82 -0.28 2.20
CA THR A 226 9.13 -0.27 2.87
C THR A 226 9.16 -1.28 4.01
N VAL A 227 10.26 -2.03 4.10
CA VAL A 227 10.51 -2.92 5.23
C VAL A 227 11.36 -2.18 6.26
N VAL A 228 10.74 -1.78 7.36
CA VAL A 228 11.43 -1.17 8.49
C VAL A 228 11.72 -2.25 9.53
N ASP A 229 12.99 -2.63 9.68
CA ASP A 229 13.41 -3.60 10.68
C ASP A 229 13.46 -2.93 12.08
N GLY A 230 12.47 -3.26 12.90
CA GLY A 230 12.21 -2.56 14.15
C GLY A 230 11.47 -1.24 13.91
N ALA A 231 12.15 -0.10 14.11
CA ALA A 231 11.59 1.23 13.91
C ALA A 231 12.62 2.25 13.46
N HIS A 232 12.18 3.23 12.67
CA HIS A 232 12.89 4.49 12.48
C HIS A 232 12.42 5.51 13.52
N MET A 233 13.35 6.19 14.19
CA MET A 233 13.03 7.22 15.18
C MET A 233 13.29 8.61 14.60
N GLU A 234 12.25 9.43 14.52
CA GLU A 234 12.34 10.81 14.04
C GLU A 234 11.67 11.76 15.03
N GLY A 235 12.45 12.74 15.56
CA GLY A 235 11.91 13.73 16.50
C GLY A 235 11.26 13.16 17.76
N GLY A 236 11.59 11.92 18.16
CA GLY A 236 10.96 11.21 19.26
C GLY A 236 9.72 10.41 18.86
N VAL A 237 9.26 10.49 17.61
CA VAL A 237 8.18 9.68 17.06
C VAL A 237 8.75 8.40 16.45
N MET A 238 8.11 7.27 16.72
CA MET A 238 8.47 5.96 16.14
C MET A 238 7.75 5.77 14.81
N VAL A 239 8.48 5.51 13.71
CA VAL A 239 7.92 5.23 12.40
C VAL A 239 8.15 3.76 12.05
N THR A 240 7.08 3.04 11.70
CA THR A 240 7.12 1.61 11.37
C THR A 240 6.38 1.34 10.05
N GLN A 241 6.88 0.37 9.27
CA GLN A 241 6.20 -0.18 8.11
C GLN A 241 6.61 -1.64 7.92
N ALA A 242 5.65 -2.55 7.66
CA ALA A 242 5.88 -4.00 7.66
C ALA A 242 6.21 -4.59 6.27
N GLY A 243 6.43 -3.76 5.27
CA GLY A 243 6.58 -4.21 3.88
C GLY A 243 5.24 -4.38 3.19
N CYS A 244 4.99 -5.53 2.56
CA CYS A 244 3.73 -5.77 1.83
C CYS A 244 3.34 -7.25 1.78
N ASN A 245 2.19 -7.54 1.12
CA ASN A 245 1.71 -8.86 0.76
C ASN A 245 1.52 -9.81 1.96
N ALA A 246 1.14 -9.28 3.14
CA ALA A 246 0.88 -10.07 4.34
C ALA A 246 2.06 -10.96 4.78
N THR A 247 3.30 -10.58 4.42
CA THR A 247 4.51 -11.37 4.70
C THR A 247 5.10 -11.13 6.07
N ARG A 248 4.75 -10.02 6.71
CA ARG A 248 5.29 -9.58 8.01
C ARG A 248 4.22 -8.86 8.84
N LEU A 249 4.49 -8.75 10.12
CA LEU A 249 3.69 -8.02 11.11
C LEU A 249 4.65 -7.26 12.00
N THR A 250 4.40 -5.98 12.27
CA THR A 250 5.15 -5.22 13.28
C THR A 250 4.47 -5.33 14.63
N ARG A 251 5.18 -5.80 15.66
CA ARG A 251 4.75 -5.72 17.05
C ARG A 251 5.37 -4.46 17.68
N ILE A 252 4.51 -3.56 18.15
CA ILE A 252 4.88 -2.34 18.85
C ILE A 252 4.45 -2.48 20.30
N THR A 253 5.34 -2.19 21.25
CA THR A 253 5.02 -2.14 22.68
C THR A 253 5.27 -0.73 23.20
N PHE A 254 4.36 -0.24 24.04
CA PHE A 254 4.46 1.02 24.75
C PHE A 254 4.37 0.73 26.24
N ASP A 255 5.38 1.17 27.00
CA ASP A 255 5.28 1.23 28.46
C ASP A 255 4.65 2.57 28.83
N VAL A 256 3.49 2.54 29.49
CA VAL A 256 2.72 3.73 29.85
C VAL A 256 2.70 3.86 31.37
N GLN A 257 3.19 4.99 31.87
CA GLN A 257 3.15 5.33 33.29
C GLN A 257 2.57 6.73 33.48
N ASP A 258 1.64 6.87 34.42
CA ASP A 258 0.97 8.14 34.73
C ASP A 258 0.36 8.84 33.49
N GLY A 259 -0.21 8.05 32.55
CA GLY A 259 -0.82 8.54 31.31
C GLY A 259 0.17 9.03 30.24
N ARG A 260 1.42 8.58 30.31
CA ARG A 260 2.48 8.95 29.34
C ARG A 260 3.30 7.75 28.91
N VAL A 261 3.69 7.72 27.65
CA VAL A 261 4.63 6.74 27.13
C VAL A 261 6.03 7.05 27.70
N VAL A 262 6.57 6.12 28.48
CA VAL A 262 7.93 6.23 29.08
C VAL A 262 8.96 5.44 28.28
N SER A 263 8.55 4.36 27.62
CA SER A 263 9.37 3.65 26.63
C SER A 263 8.53 3.09 25.50
N LYS A 264 9.13 2.80 24.37
CA LYS A 264 8.50 2.16 23.23
C LYS A 264 9.51 1.34 22.44
N HIS A 265 9.06 0.21 21.92
CA HIS A 265 9.86 -0.71 21.13
C HIS A 265 9.05 -1.28 19.98
N ALA A 266 9.71 -1.58 18.86
CA ALA A 266 9.08 -2.28 17.74
C ALA A 266 9.94 -3.46 17.27
N GLU A 267 9.29 -4.53 16.85
CA GLU A 267 9.90 -5.73 16.30
C GLU A 267 9.14 -6.17 15.05
N LEU A 268 9.85 -6.44 13.98
CA LEU A 268 9.29 -6.93 12.74
C LEU A 268 9.26 -8.46 12.73
N LEU A 269 8.07 -9.05 12.63
CA LEU A 269 7.84 -10.48 12.76
C LEU A 269 7.50 -11.09 11.38
N PRO A 270 8.31 -12.05 10.85
CA PRO A 270 8.02 -12.69 9.58
C PRO A 270 6.92 -13.75 9.72
N ALA A 271 5.87 -13.66 8.89
CA ALA A 271 4.79 -14.64 8.84
C ALA A 271 5.26 -16.02 8.32
N ALA A 272 6.32 -16.06 7.52
CA ALA A 272 6.90 -17.28 6.99
C ALA A 272 7.40 -18.27 8.06
N THR A 273 7.63 -17.79 9.30
CA THR A 273 8.01 -18.65 10.45
C THR A 273 6.83 -19.43 11.04
N CYS A 274 5.61 -19.16 10.58
CA CYS A 274 4.39 -19.78 11.08
C CYS A 274 3.86 -20.84 10.09
N GLU A 275 3.29 -21.92 10.61
CA GLU A 275 2.47 -22.82 9.80
C GLU A 275 1.15 -22.13 9.44
N PRO A 276 0.57 -22.44 8.26
CA PRO A 276 -0.72 -21.86 7.87
C PRO A 276 -1.83 -22.25 8.85
N ASP A 277 -2.65 -21.29 9.25
CA ASP A 277 -3.88 -21.54 9.98
C ASP A 277 -4.85 -22.35 9.12
N ALA A 278 -5.35 -23.47 9.66
CA ALA A 278 -6.13 -24.43 8.88
C ALA A 278 -7.48 -23.89 8.42
N GLU A 279 -8.15 -23.05 9.24
CA GLU A 279 -9.44 -22.45 8.95
C GLU A 279 -9.29 -21.35 7.91
N ALA A 280 -8.34 -20.42 8.10
CA ALA A 280 -8.02 -19.40 7.11
C ALA A 280 -7.60 -20.01 5.76
N ALA A 281 -6.81 -21.10 5.77
CA ALA A 281 -6.46 -21.83 4.56
C ALA A 281 -7.68 -22.49 3.89
N GLY A 282 -8.64 -22.96 4.68
CA GLY A 282 -9.95 -23.44 4.21
C GLY A 282 -10.73 -22.34 3.48
N MET A 283 -10.83 -21.17 4.08
CA MET A 283 -11.48 -19.99 3.47
C MET A 283 -10.80 -19.60 2.15
N VAL A 284 -9.47 -19.55 2.12
CA VAL A 284 -8.72 -19.22 0.90
C VAL A 284 -8.99 -20.22 -0.22
N ARG A 285 -9.01 -21.53 0.08
CA ARG A 285 -9.37 -22.54 -0.93
C ARG A 285 -10.76 -22.33 -1.50
N GLN A 286 -11.75 -21.99 -0.68
CA GLN A 286 -13.11 -21.69 -1.14
C GLN A 286 -13.16 -20.45 -2.03
N PHE A 287 -12.42 -19.38 -1.69
CA PHE A 287 -12.35 -18.18 -2.51
C PHE A 287 -11.64 -18.41 -3.84
N LYS A 288 -10.70 -19.34 -3.90
CA LYS A 288 -9.94 -19.68 -5.11
C LYS A 288 -10.59 -20.76 -5.99
N ASP A 289 -11.73 -21.29 -5.59
CA ASP A 289 -12.51 -22.26 -6.38
C ASP A 289 -13.30 -21.54 -7.49
N ASP A 290 -12.57 -21.05 -8.49
CA ASP A 290 -13.10 -20.36 -9.67
C ASP A 290 -12.53 -21.00 -10.94
N PRO A 291 -13.37 -21.74 -11.71
CA PRO A 291 -12.91 -22.44 -12.91
C PRO A 291 -12.50 -21.49 -14.05
N VAL A 292 -13.04 -20.27 -14.11
CA VAL A 292 -12.68 -19.28 -15.13
C VAL A 292 -11.27 -18.75 -14.88
N LEU A 293 -10.99 -18.34 -13.66
CA LEU A 293 -9.66 -17.83 -13.28
C LEU A 293 -8.58 -18.93 -13.32
N SER A 294 -8.98 -20.19 -13.19
CA SER A 294 -8.08 -21.34 -13.26
C SER A 294 -7.81 -21.84 -14.68
N GLU A 295 -8.50 -21.28 -15.72
CA GLU A 295 -8.30 -21.63 -17.12
C GLU A 295 -6.84 -21.46 -17.53
N GLN A 296 -6.19 -22.52 -18.03
CA GLN A 296 -4.87 -22.41 -18.66
C GLN A 296 -5.02 -21.79 -20.06
N ILE A 297 -4.38 -20.65 -20.30
CA ILE A 297 -4.45 -19.91 -21.56
C ILE A 297 -3.18 -20.00 -22.41
N ALA A 298 -2.04 -20.26 -21.77
CA ALA A 298 -0.75 -20.42 -22.44
C ALA A 298 0.23 -21.24 -21.59
N GLU A 299 1.48 -21.29 -22.02
CA GLU A 299 2.60 -21.90 -21.31
C GLU A 299 3.80 -20.93 -21.28
N CYS A 300 4.44 -20.82 -20.13
CA CYS A 300 5.72 -20.15 -19.96
C CYS A 300 6.83 -21.16 -20.18
N ALA A 301 7.61 -21.03 -21.26
CA ALA A 301 8.63 -22.00 -21.62
C ALA A 301 9.79 -22.06 -20.62
N ARG A 302 10.16 -20.91 -20.06
CA ARG A 302 11.17 -20.77 -19.00
C ARG A 302 10.66 -19.79 -17.94
N GLU A 303 11.06 -20.02 -16.69
CA GLU A 303 10.73 -19.09 -15.60
C GLU A 303 11.19 -17.66 -15.93
N LEU A 304 10.30 -16.70 -15.71
CA LEU A 304 10.60 -15.27 -15.73
C LEU A 304 10.87 -14.82 -14.28
N THR A 305 12.08 -14.36 -14.01
CA THR A 305 12.57 -14.10 -12.65
C THR A 305 12.62 -12.63 -12.28
N ALA A 306 12.28 -11.75 -13.24
CA ALA A 306 12.37 -10.30 -13.05
C ALA A 306 11.15 -9.58 -13.64
N ARG A 307 10.76 -8.46 -12.99
CA ARG A 307 9.70 -7.59 -13.50
C ARG A 307 9.99 -7.06 -14.90
N ASP A 308 11.24 -6.82 -15.26
CA ASP A 308 11.64 -6.38 -16.60
C ASP A 308 11.23 -7.37 -17.69
N GLU A 309 11.36 -8.68 -17.44
CA GLU A 309 10.94 -9.73 -18.37
C GLU A 309 9.42 -9.75 -18.55
N LEU A 310 8.68 -9.63 -17.44
CA LEU A 310 7.22 -9.52 -17.43
C LEU A 310 6.75 -8.22 -18.11
N GLY A 311 7.44 -7.12 -17.86
CA GLY A 311 7.18 -5.83 -18.51
C GLY A 311 7.43 -5.88 -20.02
N CYS A 312 8.47 -6.60 -20.48
CA CYS A 312 8.70 -6.83 -21.90
C CYS A 312 7.59 -7.66 -22.55
N LEU A 313 7.14 -8.74 -21.90
CA LEU A 313 5.98 -9.53 -22.33
C LEU A 313 4.72 -8.67 -22.44
N PHE A 314 4.43 -7.88 -21.41
CA PHE A 314 3.25 -7.01 -21.37
C PHE A 314 3.29 -5.92 -22.45
N THR A 315 4.41 -5.21 -22.58
CA THR A 315 4.55 -4.13 -23.58
C THR A 315 4.54 -4.65 -25.00
N ASP A 316 5.07 -5.85 -25.29
CA ASP A 316 4.93 -6.48 -26.60
C ASP A 316 3.48 -6.78 -26.92
N ALA A 317 2.72 -7.30 -25.96
CA ALA A 317 1.30 -7.56 -26.15
C ALA A 317 0.50 -6.30 -26.50
N VAL A 318 0.77 -5.21 -25.78
CA VAL A 318 0.11 -3.92 -26.05
C VAL A 318 0.54 -3.36 -27.40
N ARG A 319 1.85 -3.36 -27.73
CA ARG A 319 2.35 -2.85 -29.00
C ARG A 319 1.77 -3.60 -30.19
N GLU A 320 1.77 -4.93 -30.15
CA GLU A 320 1.24 -5.76 -31.22
C GLU A 320 -0.27 -5.55 -31.38
N ALA A 321 -1.00 -5.49 -30.28
CA ALA A 321 -2.44 -5.30 -30.27
C ALA A 321 -2.89 -3.95 -30.85
N THR A 322 -2.10 -2.89 -30.64
CA THR A 322 -2.42 -1.52 -31.04
C THR A 322 -1.80 -1.10 -32.36
N GLY A 323 -0.79 -1.84 -32.83
CA GLY A 323 0.01 -1.48 -34.00
C GLY A 323 0.86 -0.22 -33.83
N ALA A 324 1.10 0.22 -32.60
CA ALA A 324 1.95 1.37 -32.30
C ALA A 324 3.43 1.07 -32.58
N ASP A 325 4.21 2.11 -32.86
CA ASP A 325 5.68 1.98 -33.01
C ASP A 325 6.31 1.58 -31.65
N ILE A 326 5.82 2.15 -30.57
CA ILE A 326 6.36 1.99 -29.21
C ILE A 326 5.21 1.78 -28.21
N ALA A 327 5.43 0.87 -27.25
CA ALA A 327 4.56 0.73 -26.08
C ALA A 327 5.40 0.91 -24.81
N ILE A 328 4.84 1.59 -23.81
CA ILE A 328 5.48 1.87 -22.52
C ILE A 328 4.51 1.49 -21.41
N VAL A 329 5.02 0.86 -20.36
CA VAL A 329 4.27 0.61 -19.13
C VAL A 329 5.11 1.04 -17.92
N ASN A 330 4.51 1.72 -16.96
CA ASN A 330 5.14 1.99 -15.67
C ASN A 330 5.34 0.68 -14.91
N ILE A 331 6.49 0.51 -14.28
CA ILE A 331 6.85 -0.78 -13.67
C ILE A 331 5.96 -1.15 -12.48
N GLY A 332 5.36 -0.17 -11.79
CA GLY A 332 4.39 -0.39 -10.72
C GLY A 332 3.08 -1.03 -11.18
N ALA A 333 2.75 -0.95 -12.48
CA ALA A 333 1.61 -1.67 -13.04
C ALA A 333 1.87 -3.18 -13.16
N ILE A 334 3.13 -3.62 -13.19
CA ILE A 334 3.53 -5.04 -13.23
C ILE A 334 3.65 -5.55 -11.80
N ARG A 335 2.60 -6.22 -11.31
CA ARG A 335 2.48 -6.59 -9.88
C ARG A 335 3.09 -7.95 -9.53
N LEU A 336 3.35 -8.82 -10.51
CA LEU A 336 4.13 -10.04 -10.30
C LEU A 336 5.63 -9.74 -10.32
N ASN A 337 6.39 -10.41 -9.45
CA ASN A 337 7.85 -10.35 -9.43
C ASN A 337 8.49 -11.45 -10.28
N SER A 338 7.77 -12.56 -10.49
CA SER A 338 8.20 -13.71 -11.29
C SER A 338 6.99 -14.44 -11.86
N LEU A 339 7.20 -15.24 -12.90
CA LEU A 339 6.23 -16.17 -13.46
C LEU A 339 6.93 -17.53 -13.65
N PRO A 340 6.51 -18.61 -12.97
CA PRO A 340 7.15 -19.93 -13.09
C PRO A 340 7.07 -20.49 -14.50
N ALA A 341 8.00 -21.37 -14.87
CA ALA A 341 7.86 -22.19 -16.06
C ALA A 341 6.64 -23.11 -15.92
N GLY A 342 5.93 -23.35 -17.03
CA GLY A 342 4.73 -24.19 -17.08
C GLY A 342 3.45 -23.41 -17.41
N PRO A 343 2.27 -23.89 -16.96
CA PRO A 343 1.00 -23.32 -17.37
C PRO A 343 0.80 -21.88 -16.88
N ILE A 344 0.45 -21.00 -17.80
CA ILE A 344 -0.05 -19.64 -17.52
C ILE A 344 -1.57 -19.71 -17.46
N ARG A 345 -2.14 -19.34 -16.32
CA ARG A 345 -3.57 -19.29 -16.10
C ARG A 345 -4.10 -17.87 -16.25
N LEU A 346 -5.40 -17.76 -16.43
CA LEU A 346 -6.05 -16.45 -16.50
C LEU A 346 -5.80 -15.63 -15.23
N CYS A 347 -5.83 -16.25 -14.06
CA CYS A 347 -5.51 -15.58 -12.80
C CYS A 347 -4.09 -14.98 -12.77
N ASP A 348 -3.10 -15.57 -13.42
CA ASP A 348 -1.73 -15.06 -13.45
C ASP A 348 -1.67 -13.71 -14.20
N VAL A 349 -2.45 -13.58 -15.28
CA VAL A 349 -2.55 -12.31 -16.02
C VAL A 349 -3.23 -11.22 -15.21
N PHE A 350 -4.28 -11.55 -14.48
CA PHE A 350 -4.95 -10.59 -13.58
C PHE A 350 -4.09 -10.23 -12.37
N GLN A 351 -3.22 -11.12 -11.91
CA GLN A 351 -2.23 -10.79 -10.88
C GLN A 351 -1.09 -9.92 -11.42
N LEU A 352 -0.71 -10.13 -12.70
CA LEU A 352 0.30 -9.31 -13.35
C LEU A 352 -0.18 -7.88 -13.53
N ASP A 353 -1.40 -7.68 -14.05
CA ASP A 353 -2.05 -6.37 -14.21
C ASP A 353 -3.44 -6.38 -13.56
N PRO A 354 -3.55 -6.09 -12.26
CA PRO A 354 -4.83 -6.04 -11.56
C PRO A 354 -5.66 -4.80 -11.89
N PHE A 355 -5.04 -3.74 -12.42
CA PHE A 355 -5.68 -2.44 -12.62
C PHE A 355 -6.56 -2.39 -13.86
N GLY A 356 -6.21 -3.11 -14.92
CA GLY A 356 -6.92 -3.10 -16.17
C GLY A 356 -6.98 -1.70 -16.80
N ASN A 357 -5.87 -0.95 -16.70
CA ASN A 357 -5.77 0.37 -17.32
C ASN A 357 -6.08 0.30 -18.82
N ASP A 358 -6.91 1.22 -19.31
CA ASP A 358 -7.10 1.41 -20.76
C ASP A 358 -5.79 1.86 -21.40
N THR A 359 -5.66 1.66 -22.70
CA THR A 359 -4.50 2.09 -23.47
C THR A 359 -4.77 3.42 -24.13
N VAL A 360 -3.86 4.38 -23.97
CA VAL A 360 -3.88 5.70 -24.60
C VAL A 360 -2.79 5.77 -25.66
N LEU A 361 -3.15 6.18 -26.86
CA LEU A 361 -2.26 6.36 -28.01
C LEU A 361 -1.93 7.83 -28.20
N TYR A 362 -0.63 8.13 -28.26
CA TYR A 362 -0.07 9.43 -28.60
C TYR A 362 0.72 9.38 -29.92
N THR A 363 0.89 10.53 -30.53
CA THR A 363 1.85 10.78 -31.62
C THR A 363 2.89 11.79 -31.11
N LEU A 364 4.03 11.31 -30.64
CA LEU A 364 5.06 12.10 -29.98
C LEU A 364 6.31 12.26 -30.87
N THR A 365 6.98 13.40 -30.79
CA THR A 365 8.36 13.54 -31.27
C THR A 365 9.30 12.71 -30.37
N GLY A 366 10.53 12.41 -30.86
CA GLY A 366 11.50 11.69 -30.03
C GLY A 366 11.91 12.49 -28.79
N GLU A 367 11.85 13.83 -28.84
CA GLU A 367 12.07 14.68 -27.66
C GLU A 367 10.93 14.56 -26.63
N GLU A 368 9.67 14.63 -27.08
CA GLU A 368 8.49 14.42 -26.24
C GLU A 368 8.47 13.01 -25.65
N LEU A 369 8.87 11.99 -26.43
CA LEU A 369 9.00 10.61 -25.96
C LEU A 369 10.05 10.49 -24.84
N ARG A 370 11.20 11.13 -24.98
CA ARG A 370 12.23 11.18 -23.92
C ARG A 370 11.66 11.82 -22.65
N ALA A 371 10.98 12.94 -22.80
CA ALA A 371 10.35 13.63 -21.67
C ALA A 371 9.31 12.76 -20.96
N LEU A 372 8.48 12.01 -21.71
CA LEU A 372 7.52 11.05 -21.15
C LEU A 372 8.23 9.96 -20.35
N VAL A 373 9.24 9.28 -20.92
CA VAL A 373 9.97 8.20 -20.23
C VAL A 373 10.61 8.71 -18.93
N THR A 374 11.15 9.95 -18.95
CA THR A 374 11.74 10.60 -17.77
C THR A 374 10.70 10.94 -16.70
N ALA A 375 9.47 11.28 -17.10
CA ALA A 375 8.41 11.67 -16.17
C ALA A 375 7.77 10.49 -15.42
N ILE A 376 7.79 9.28 -16.00
CA ILE A 376 7.10 8.10 -15.42
C ILE A 376 7.62 7.73 -14.03
N PRO A 377 8.93 7.63 -13.73
CA PRO A 377 9.39 7.28 -12.39
C PRO A 377 8.98 8.28 -11.29
N LEU A 378 8.70 9.54 -11.68
CA LEU A 378 8.24 10.57 -10.74
C LEU A 378 6.81 10.36 -10.23
N ILE A 379 6.00 9.60 -10.98
CA ILE A 379 4.60 9.29 -10.61
C ILE A 379 4.42 7.88 -10.07
N ASP A 380 5.32 6.96 -10.42
CA ASP A 380 5.20 5.53 -10.13
C ASP A 380 5.99 5.10 -8.89
N HIS A 381 7.10 5.80 -8.60
CA HIS A 381 8.01 5.54 -7.46
C HIS A 381 8.57 4.11 -7.36
N HIS A 382 8.32 3.24 -8.35
CA HIS A 382 8.78 1.85 -8.39
C HIS A 382 9.98 1.61 -9.30
N GLY A 383 10.37 2.59 -10.10
CA GLY A 383 11.54 2.51 -10.98
C GLY A 383 11.27 2.93 -12.42
N ALA A 384 12.20 2.57 -13.29
CA ALA A 384 12.15 2.93 -14.70
C ALA A 384 11.11 2.11 -15.47
N PRO A 385 10.41 2.70 -16.48
CA PRO A 385 9.37 2.01 -17.21
C PRO A 385 9.89 0.91 -18.14
N SER A 386 9.10 -0.13 -18.34
CA SER A 386 9.33 -1.15 -19.39
C SER A 386 8.83 -0.66 -20.73
N VAL A 387 9.51 -1.09 -21.83
CA VAL A 387 9.24 -0.61 -23.18
C VAL A 387 9.22 -1.75 -24.22
N SER A 388 8.51 -1.53 -25.32
CA SER A 388 8.54 -2.33 -26.55
C SER A 388 8.67 -1.43 -27.77
N GLY A 389 9.30 -1.93 -28.84
CA GLY A 389 9.61 -1.14 -30.04
C GLY A 389 10.82 -0.25 -29.91
N MET A 390 11.39 -0.16 -28.73
CA MET A 390 12.62 0.57 -28.43
C MET A 390 13.40 -0.05 -27.28
N SER A 391 14.62 0.43 -27.05
CA SER A 391 15.42 0.19 -25.84
C SER A 391 16.06 1.50 -25.37
N TYR A 392 16.48 1.56 -24.09
CA TYR A 392 17.18 2.72 -23.58
C TYR A 392 18.19 2.37 -22.47
N ARG A 393 19.17 3.25 -22.29
CA ARG A 393 20.12 3.25 -21.17
C ARG A 393 19.90 4.49 -20.32
N ALA A 394 19.89 4.31 -19.01
CA ALA A 394 19.65 5.42 -18.08
C ALA A 394 20.32 5.17 -16.72
N THR A 395 20.46 6.24 -15.94
CA THR A 395 20.77 6.19 -14.51
C THR A 395 19.55 6.68 -13.74
N LEU A 396 19.13 5.90 -12.74
CA LEU A 396 18.06 6.27 -11.82
C LEU A 396 18.68 6.80 -10.51
N HIS A 397 18.49 8.09 -10.28
CA HIS A 397 18.98 8.80 -9.10
C HIS A 397 17.94 8.79 -7.96
N LYS A 398 18.37 9.17 -6.75
CA LYS A 398 17.46 9.38 -5.62
C LYS A 398 16.31 10.34 -6.01
N GLY A 399 15.11 10.08 -5.46
CA GLY A 399 13.92 10.86 -5.80
C GLY A 399 13.31 10.49 -7.16
N ASN A 400 13.66 9.31 -7.69
CA ASN A 400 13.13 8.78 -8.96
C ASN A 400 13.43 9.64 -10.19
N VAL A 401 14.53 10.37 -10.19
CA VAL A 401 14.99 11.15 -11.35
C VAL A 401 15.73 10.22 -12.31
N LEU A 402 15.20 10.06 -13.53
CA LEU A 402 15.78 9.22 -14.58
C LEU A 402 16.58 10.06 -15.57
N ASP A 403 17.89 9.83 -15.63
CA ASP A 403 18.78 10.42 -16.64
C ASP A 403 19.04 9.43 -17.77
N ILE A 404 18.49 9.72 -18.96
CA ILE A 404 18.57 8.84 -20.13
C ILE A 404 19.78 9.22 -20.97
N SER A 405 20.76 8.32 -21.07
CA SER A 405 21.97 8.49 -21.88
C SER A 405 21.79 8.07 -23.35
N GLU A 406 20.92 7.07 -23.61
CA GLU A 406 20.71 6.52 -24.95
C GLU A 406 19.28 6.03 -25.13
N MET A 407 18.71 6.24 -26.32
CA MET A 407 17.44 5.64 -26.76
C MET A 407 17.57 5.12 -28.19
N LEU A 408 17.27 3.83 -28.39
CA LEU A 408 17.39 3.16 -29.69
C LEU A 408 16.03 2.58 -30.12
N GLN A 409 15.72 2.64 -31.41
CA GLN A 409 14.62 1.92 -32.03
C GLN A 409 14.91 0.39 -32.01
N ALA A 410 13.91 -0.43 -32.33
CA ALA A 410 14.07 -1.90 -32.37
C ALA A 410 15.11 -2.40 -33.38
N ASP A 411 15.39 -1.62 -34.43
CA ASP A 411 16.45 -1.88 -35.42
C ASP A 411 17.85 -1.41 -35.01
N GLY A 412 17.99 -0.85 -33.80
CA GLY A 412 19.24 -0.33 -33.25
C GLY A 412 19.59 1.09 -33.67
N MET A 413 18.78 1.75 -34.50
CA MET A 413 18.99 3.15 -34.86
C MET A 413 18.61 4.07 -33.70
N PRO A 414 19.35 5.19 -33.49
CA PRO A 414 18.91 6.17 -32.47
C PRO A 414 17.51 6.69 -32.70
N ILE A 415 16.78 6.96 -31.60
CA ILE A 415 15.54 7.71 -31.66
C ILE A 415 15.87 9.13 -32.15
N ASP A 416 15.27 9.52 -33.29
CA ASP A 416 15.43 10.87 -33.84
C ASP A 416 14.56 11.85 -33.04
N PRO A 417 15.13 12.89 -32.40
CA PRO A 417 14.40 13.84 -31.60
C PRO A 417 13.23 14.55 -32.33
N ALA A 418 13.37 14.76 -33.66
CA ALA A 418 12.37 15.48 -34.47
C ALA A 418 11.33 14.57 -35.14
N LYS A 419 11.64 13.29 -35.31
CA LYS A 419 10.70 12.31 -35.93
C LYS A 419 9.54 12.02 -34.99
N ARG A 420 8.35 11.82 -35.56
CA ARG A 420 7.17 11.41 -34.80
C ARG A 420 7.03 9.89 -34.76
N TYR A 421 6.64 9.41 -33.58
CA TYR A 421 6.38 8.01 -33.26
C TYR A 421 5.00 7.87 -32.66
N THR A 422 4.28 6.81 -32.99
CA THR A 422 3.08 6.41 -32.27
C THR A 422 3.47 5.67 -31.01
N VAL A 423 2.97 6.14 -29.86
CA VAL A 423 3.35 5.66 -28.53
C VAL A 423 2.12 5.32 -27.70
N THR A 424 2.06 4.11 -27.17
CA THR A 424 0.98 3.72 -26.24
C THR A 424 1.47 3.70 -24.80
N VAL A 425 0.60 4.16 -23.90
CA VAL A 425 0.80 4.12 -22.44
C VAL A 425 -0.50 3.71 -21.74
N PRO A 426 -0.45 3.22 -20.49
CA PRO A 426 -1.63 3.05 -19.64
C PRO A 426 -2.35 4.37 -19.36
N SER A 427 -3.68 4.34 -19.21
CA SER A 427 -4.50 5.52 -18.88
C SER A 427 -4.05 6.21 -17.58
N PHE A 428 -3.56 5.45 -16.59
CA PHE A 428 -2.93 5.99 -15.39
C PHE A 428 -1.74 6.93 -15.72
N VAL A 429 -0.82 6.46 -16.57
CA VAL A 429 0.35 7.26 -17.00
C VAL A 429 -0.10 8.50 -17.75
N ALA A 430 -1.05 8.36 -18.67
CA ALA A 430 -1.59 9.48 -19.46
C ALA A 430 -2.24 10.56 -18.57
N ALA A 431 -2.92 10.15 -17.49
CA ALA A 431 -3.57 11.07 -16.57
C ALA A 431 -2.61 11.73 -15.57
N SER A 432 -1.55 11.03 -15.16
CA SER A 432 -0.71 11.43 -14.03
C SER A 432 0.63 12.05 -14.46
N ALA A 433 1.26 11.57 -15.54
CA ALA A 433 2.56 12.08 -15.98
C ALA A 433 2.47 13.51 -16.51
N ARG A 434 3.40 14.35 -16.10
CA ARG A 434 3.52 15.75 -16.57
C ARG A 434 4.77 15.87 -17.44
N PHE A 435 4.58 16.06 -18.74
CA PHE A 435 5.65 16.23 -19.70
C PHE A 435 5.18 17.16 -20.84
N PRO A 436 6.11 17.89 -21.53
CA PRO A 436 5.77 18.68 -22.70
C PRO A 436 5.30 17.78 -23.85
N HIS A 437 4.13 18.03 -24.41
CA HIS A 437 3.61 17.32 -25.60
C HIS A 437 2.49 18.13 -26.26
N ALA A 438 2.36 17.98 -27.57
CA ALA A 438 1.32 18.65 -28.35
C ALA A 438 0.06 17.78 -28.56
N ASP A 439 0.21 16.46 -28.68
CA ASP A 439 -0.91 15.52 -28.88
C ASP A 439 -1.60 15.25 -27.55
N PRO A 440 -2.93 15.50 -27.42
CA PRO A 440 -3.68 15.24 -26.18
C PRO A 440 -3.81 13.74 -25.84
N GLY A 441 -3.45 12.85 -26.77
CA GLY A 441 -3.68 11.41 -26.64
C GLY A 441 -5.12 10.98 -26.97
N ARG A 442 -5.28 9.73 -27.36
CA ARG A 442 -6.57 9.11 -27.69
C ARG A 442 -6.72 7.78 -26.98
N ALA A 443 -7.75 7.66 -26.13
CA ALA A 443 -8.12 6.39 -25.52
C ALA A 443 -8.51 5.37 -26.60
N LEU A 444 -7.99 4.16 -26.49
CA LEU A 444 -8.28 3.07 -27.44
C LEU A 444 -9.42 2.17 -26.97
N HIS A 445 -9.89 2.33 -25.73
CA HIS A 445 -10.89 1.45 -25.08
C HIS A 445 -10.47 -0.02 -25.15
N GLN A 446 -9.19 -0.26 -24.94
CA GLN A 446 -8.55 -1.56 -25.00
C GLN A 446 -7.61 -1.70 -23.81
N PRO A 447 -8.04 -2.35 -22.72
CA PRO A 447 -7.21 -2.59 -21.56
C PRO A 447 -5.93 -3.37 -21.92
N GLY A 448 -4.78 -2.97 -21.36
CA GLY A 448 -3.49 -3.64 -21.59
C GLY A 448 -3.52 -5.13 -21.22
N ARG A 449 -4.24 -5.47 -20.17
CA ARG A 449 -4.48 -6.85 -19.73
C ARG A 449 -5.17 -7.69 -20.83
N ASP A 450 -6.15 -7.15 -21.53
CA ASP A 450 -6.88 -7.87 -22.60
C ASP A 450 -5.96 -8.09 -23.81
N CYS A 451 -5.04 -7.16 -24.08
CA CYS A 451 -3.98 -7.35 -25.07
C CYS A 451 -3.10 -8.55 -24.71
N LEU A 452 -2.70 -8.66 -23.45
CA LEU A 452 -1.86 -9.78 -22.98
C LEU A 452 -2.61 -11.12 -23.06
N ILE A 453 -3.88 -11.18 -22.64
CA ILE A 453 -4.71 -12.40 -22.74
C ILE A 453 -4.80 -12.85 -24.21
N ARG A 454 -5.01 -11.92 -25.13
CA ARG A 454 -5.07 -12.20 -26.56
C ARG A 454 -3.75 -12.77 -27.07
N LEU A 455 -2.63 -12.11 -26.82
CA LEU A 455 -1.30 -12.57 -27.23
C LEU A 455 -1.00 -13.98 -26.70
N LEU A 456 -1.27 -14.23 -25.42
CA LEU A 456 -1.05 -15.53 -24.80
C LEU A 456 -1.90 -16.64 -25.43
N ARG A 457 -3.18 -16.36 -25.67
CA ARG A 457 -4.09 -17.32 -26.34
C ARG A 457 -3.71 -17.61 -27.79
N GLU A 458 -3.16 -16.61 -28.52
CA GLU A 458 -2.68 -16.75 -29.89
C GLU A 458 -1.37 -17.53 -29.96
N ARG A 459 -0.39 -17.17 -29.13
CA ARG A 459 0.96 -17.77 -29.16
C ARG A 459 1.03 -19.13 -28.49
N LYS A 460 0.15 -19.43 -27.55
CA LYS A 460 0.11 -20.68 -26.75
C LYS A 460 1.37 -20.94 -25.88
N SER A 461 2.51 -20.42 -26.24
CA SER A 461 3.75 -20.49 -25.47
C SER A 461 4.56 -19.22 -25.66
N VAL A 462 5.19 -18.76 -24.57
CA VAL A 462 6.03 -17.56 -24.57
C VAL A 462 7.33 -17.81 -23.84
N ASP A 463 8.39 -17.10 -24.28
CA ASP A 463 9.71 -17.12 -23.67
C ASP A 463 10.28 -15.72 -23.66
N TYR A 464 10.34 -15.10 -22.48
CA TYR A 464 10.93 -13.79 -22.27
C TYR A 464 12.09 -13.81 -21.27
N ALA A 465 12.54 -15.01 -20.86
CA ALA A 465 13.65 -15.15 -19.91
C ALA A 465 14.93 -14.49 -20.44
N GLY A 466 15.49 -13.58 -19.68
CA GLY A 466 16.65 -12.77 -20.02
C GLY A 466 16.37 -11.56 -20.94
N THR A 467 15.11 -11.33 -21.33
CA THR A 467 14.76 -10.18 -22.17
C THR A 467 14.80 -8.89 -21.37
N ARG A 468 15.62 -7.91 -21.79
CA ARG A 468 15.71 -6.59 -21.18
C ARG A 468 15.80 -5.52 -22.27
N ARG A 469 15.06 -4.42 -22.09
CA ARG A 469 15.07 -3.26 -22.99
C ARG A 469 15.33 -1.95 -22.26
N ALA A 470 15.10 -1.93 -20.95
CA ALA A 470 15.51 -0.84 -20.06
C ALA A 470 16.82 -1.25 -19.35
N HIS A 471 17.93 -0.63 -19.69
CA HIS A 471 19.25 -0.87 -19.09
C HIS A 471 19.54 0.27 -18.10
N VAL A 472 19.12 0.08 -16.86
CA VAL A 472 19.12 1.11 -15.81
C VAL A 472 20.14 0.77 -14.74
N THR A 473 21.03 1.73 -14.43
CA THR A 473 21.90 1.70 -13.24
C THR A 473 21.31 2.58 -12.15
N GLN A 474 21.61 2.26 -10.90
CA GLN A 474 21.22 3.07 -9.74
C GLN A 474 22.48 3.64 -9.10
N ASP A 475 22.43 4.90 -8.64
CA ASP A 475 23.49 5.56 -7.85
C ASP A 475 23.01 5.94 -6.44
#